data_3b7eb503a1a9af2fd4a81e2622067eb5
#
_entry.id   3b7eb503a1a9af2fd4a81e2622067eb5
#
_cell.length_a   1.000
_cell.length_b   1.000
_cell.length_c   1.000
_cell.angle_alpha   90.00
_cell.angle_beta   90.00
_cell.angle_gamma   90.00
#
_symmetry.space_group_name_H-M   'P 1'
#
loop_
_entity.id
_entity.type
_entity.pdbx_description
1 polymer ?
#
loop_
_entity_poly.entity_id
_entity_poly.type
_entity_poly.pdbx_seq_one_letter_code
_entity_poly.pdbx_strand_id
1 'polypeptide(L)'
;MNTETPVDIGEDRQLFVDDFWIADMTGVERVLHSPTLQDIALEPEHPWEVGGLSYLTAFPDQGKFRGWYRADPQLQDTDYNSITCYAESDDGINWTKPNLGLIEFNGSKDNNIVWTGPGINLAPFKDGNPNAKPEEQYKAFIRVRRVMHALSSSDGLRWEMMREEPIHTDYPFDTLNIPFWDTWRKEYVGYFRGVAGQGTSDFFKGVRWIRRGTSKNFLDWSALENIDCGDTPWEHFYTNSCIQYERAPGTYLMFPSRFVHERTPDPDWTYDTGVSDIVFMSSRDGFKFNRSFMEAFIRPGSDFNNWHDRGIYFEVGILHTSDKEMTMYGMENAHLPTQRIRRYTLRTDGFVSVNAGFKGGEFTTRPFTFNGSELELNYSTSAVGSIKVEIQDAEGHALSGFGLGDFPEKFGDEIDGKASWDGGGDVSALAGKAVRLRFVLKDADIYAFKFG
;
A
#
# COMPACT_ATOMS: atom_id res chain seq x y z
N MET A 1 -15.19 -15.99 31.47
CA MET A 1 -14.88 -14.77 30.69
C MET A 1 -13.51 -15.00 30.14
N ASN A 2 -13.35 -15.11 28.80
CA ASN A 2 -12.02 -15.14 28.20
C ASN A 2 -11.48 -13.72 28.28
N THR A 3 -10.59 -13.44 29.25
CA THR A 3 -9.87 -12.18 29.29
C THR A 3 -8.82 -12.23 28.17
N GLU A 4 -9.13 -11.60 27.03
CA GLU A 4 -8.13 -11.41 25.98
C GLU A 4 -6.92 -10.67 26.58
N THR A 5 -5.73 -11.16 26.27
CA THR A 5 -4.50 -10.46 26.68
C THR A 5 -4.48 -9.09 26.02
N PRO A 6 -4.31 -7.99 26.80
CA PRO A 6 -4.21 -6.65 26.22
C PRO A 6 -3.06 -6.54 25.22
N VAL A 7 -3.29 -5.85 24.13
CA VAL A 7 -2.28 -5.57 23.12
C VAL A 7 -1.54 -4.29 23.49
N ASP A 8 -0.23 -4.32 23.55
CA ASP A 8 0.55 -3.09 23.73
C ASP A 8 0.68 -2.36 22.39
N ILE A 9 0.11 -1.15 22.31
CA ILE A 9 0.18 -0.30 21.13
C ILE A 9 1.23 0.81 21.24
N GLY A 10 1.84 1.00 22.40
CA GLY A 10 2.75 2.11 22.62
C GLY A 10 2.11 3.45 22.27
N GLU A 11 2.74 4.18 21.34
CA GLU A 11 2.21 5.42 20.73
C GLU A 11 1.83 5.21 19.26
N ASP A 12 1.79 3.95 18.77
CA ASP A 12 1.53 3.67 17.38
C ASP A 12 0.05 3.88 17.01
N ARG A 13 -0.18 4.48 15.85
CA ARG A 13 -1.51 4.64 15.28
C ARG A 13 -2.14 3.30 14.92
N GLN A 14 -3.42 3.17 15.22
CA GLN A 14 -4.21 1.98 14.95
C GLN A 14 -5.29 2.28 13.91
N LEU A 15 -5.32 1.48 12.83
CA LEU A 15 -6.29 1.57 11.74
C LEU A 15 -7.37 0.51 11.88
N PHE A 16 -8.58 0.80 11.42
CA PHE A 16 -9.70 -0.14 11.37
C PHE A 16 -9.78 -0.92 10.04
N VAL A 17 -8.64 -1.21 9.43
CA VAL A 17 -8.53 -1.90 8.14
C VAL A 17 -8.96 -3.37 8.15
N ASP A 18 -9.10 -3.93 9.34
CA ASP A 18 -9.60 -5.29 9.62
C ASP A 18 -10.48 -5.25 10.89
N ASP A 19 -10.97 -6.42 11.34
CA ASP A 19 -11.78 -6.57 12.54
C ASP A 19 -10.94 -6.69 13.83
N PHE A 20 -9.62 -6.65 13.72
CA PHE A 20 -8.72 -6.89 14.85
C PHE A 20 -9.03 -6.01 16.08
N TRP A 21 -9.37 -4.75 15.86
CA TRP A 21 -9.66 -3.81 16.96
C TRP A 21 -11.09 -3.87 17.45
N ILE A 22 -12.01 -4.52 16.75
CA ILE A 22 -13.43 -4.51 17.06
C ILE A 22 -13.78 -5.74 17.89
N ALA A 23 -14.10 -5.53 19.17
CA ALA A 23 -14.57 -6.59 20.06
C ALA A 23 -16.08 -6.78 19.98
N ASP A 24 -16.84 -5.70 19.84
CA ASP A 24 -18.29 -5.68 19.70
C ASP A 24 -18.74 -4.47 18.90
N MET A 25 -19.82 -4.61 18.11
CA MET A 25 -20.36 -3.50 17.32
C MET A 25 -21.86 -3.67 17.11
N THR A 26 -22.61 -2.55 17.16
CA THR A 26 -24.06 -2.51 16.93
C THR A 26 -24.43 -1.25 16.14
N GLY A 27 -25.09 -1.41 15.00
CA GLY A 27 -25.55 -0.30 14.16
C GLY A 27 -24.43 0.42 13.41
N VAL A 28 -23.24 -0.16 13.36
CA VAL A 28 -22.07 0.31 12.58
C VAL A 28 -21.59 -0.79 11.66
N GLU A 29 -20.83 -0.41 10.64
CA GLU A 29 -20.18 -1.34 9.72
C GLU A 29 -18.80 -0.82 9.33
N ARG A 30 -17.91 -1.71 8.88
CA ARG A 30 -16.64 -1.28 8.26
C ARG A 30 -16.88 -0.99 6.78
N VAL A 31 -16.41 0.16 6.32
CA VAL A 31 -16.59 0.64 4.94
C VAL A 31 -15.23 0.86 4.29
N LEU A 32 -15.01 0.22 3.14
CA LEU A 32 -13.84 0.47 2.29
C LEU A 32 -14.08 1.72 1.45
N HIS A 33 -13.14 2.66 1.49
CA HIS A 33 -13.20 3.92 0.73
C HIS A 33 -12.34 3.82 -0.52
N SER A 34 -12.97 3.97 -1.68
CA SER A 34 -12.27 4.06 -2.97
C SER A 34 -11.59 5.43 -3.12
N PRO A 35 -10.35 5.48 -3.60
CA PRO A 35 -9.69 6.75 -3.86
C PRO A 35 -10.34 7.49 -5.03
N THR A 36 -10.21 8.80 -5.02
CA THR A 36 -10.74 9.68 -6.07
C THR A 36 -9.75 9.82 -7.20
N LEU A 37 -10.22 9.60 -8.44
CA LEU A 37 -9.46 9.80 -9.66
C LEU A 37 -9.05 11.27 -9.80
N GLN A 38 -7.80 11.52 -10.14
CA GLN A 38 -7.21 12.84 -10.34
C GLN A 38 -6.53 12.94 -11.73
N ASP A 39 -5.63 13.89 -11.87
CA ASP A 39 -4.91 14.19 -13.10
C ASP A 39 -3.93 13.07 -13.51
N ILE A 40 -3.42 13.15 -14.74
CA ILE A 40 -2.31 12.32 -15.21
C ILE A 40 -1.04 12.80 -14.49
N ALA A 41 -0.32 11.88 -13.85
CA ALA A 41 0.94 12.17 -13.19
C ALA A 41 2.14 12.09 -14.13
N LEU A 42 2.19 11.03 -14.95
CA LEU A 42 3.23 10.82 -15.95
C LEU A 42 2.61 10.22 -17.22
N GLU A 43 2.99 10.75 -18.36
CA GLU A 43 2.62 10.23 -19.67
C GLU A 43 3.83 10.13 -20.59
N PRO A 44 3.79 9.32 -21.68
CA PRO A 44 4.88 9.24 -22.63
C PRO A 44 5.18 10.60 -23.30
N GLU A 45 6.41 11.07 -23.14
CA GLU A 45 6.88 12.35 -23.71
C GLU A 45 8.18 12.20 -24.52
N HIS A 46 8.87 11.07 -24.34
CA HIS A 46 10.19 10.85 -24.90
C HIS A 46 10.22 9.64 -25.86
N PRO A 47 11.17 9.61 -26.81
CA PRO A 47 11.29 8.51 -27.78
C PRO A 47 11.52 7.13 -27.13
N TRP A 48 12.01 7.07 -25.92
CA TRP A 48 12.19 5.81 -25.16
C TRP A 48 10.98 5.39 -24.35
N GLU A 49 9.86 6.09 -24.47
CA GLU A 49 8.61 5.85 -23.75
C GLU A 49 7.45 5.48 -24.69
N VAL A 50 7.72 5.25 -25.96
CA VAL A 50 6.70 5.06 -27.02
C VAL A 50 5.77 3.88 -26.72
N GLY A 51 6.26 2.85 -26.05
CA GLY A 51 5.47 1.68 -25.63
C GLY A 51 4.68 1.88 -24.35
N GLY A 52 4.81 3.05 -23.69
CA GLY A 52 4.11 3.39 -22.46
C GLY A 52 4.95 3.31 -21.19
N LEU A 53 4.32 3.73 -20.08
CA LEU A 53 4.92 3.78 -18.76
C LEU A 53 4.21 2.80 -17.81
N SER A 54 4.96 2.11 -16.95
CA SER A 54 4.41 1.20 -15.95
C SER A 54 5.36 1.00 -14.76
N TYR A 55 4.87 0.34 -13.72
CA TYR A 55 5.66 -0.08 -12.56
C TYR A 55 6.40 1.07 -11.87
N LEU A 56 5.68 2.19 -11.69
CA LEU A 56 6.20 3.29 -10.88
C LEU A 56 6.38 2.82 -9.43
N THR A 57 7.55 3.11 -8.89
CA THR A 57 7.80 3.07 -7.44
C THR A 57 8.15 4.47 -6.99
N ALA A 58 7.37 5.04 -6.08
CA ALA A 58 7.57 6.41 -5.62
C ALA A 58 7.58 6.49 -4.08
N PHE A 59 8.48 7.31 -3.54
CA PHE A 59 8.59 7.58 -2.10
C PHE A 59 9.23 8.94 -1.82
N PRO A 60 8.98 9.52 -0.63
CA PRO A 60 9.62 10.77 -0.22
C PRO A 60 11.10 10.53 0.11
N ASP A 61 11.97 11.40 -0.40
CA ASP A 61 13.40 11.36 -0.11
C ASP A 61 14.06 12.72 -0.35
N GLN A 62 14.89 13.17 0.59
CA GLN A 62 15.68 14.40 0.52
C GLN A 62 14.85 15.67 0.21
N GLY A 63 13.64 15.74 0.74
CA GLY A 63 12.74 16.89 0.58
C GLY A 63 12.00 16.92 -0.75
N LYS A 64 12.05 15.85 -1.52
CA LYS A 64 11.31 15.63 -2.76
C LYS A 64 10.58 14.29 -2.74
N PHE A 65 9.67 14.10 -3.68
CA PHE A 65 9.18 12.78 -4.06
C PHE A 65 9.98 12.27 -5.25
N ARG A 66 10.50 11.07 -5.13
CA ARG A 66 11.33 10.42 -6.16
C ARG A 66 10.58 9.23 -6.72
N GLY A 67 10.63 9.06 -8.05
CA GLY A 67 9.92 8.02 -8.77
C GLY A 67 10.83 7.28 -9.76
N TRP A 68 10.73 5.97 -9.81
CA TRP A 68 11.36 5.09 -10.80
C TRP A 68 10.27 4.34 -11.52
N TYR A 69 10.33 4.33 -12.83
CA TYR A 69 9.30 3.67 -13.65
C TYR A 69 9.92 2.91 -14.81
N ARG A 70 9.24 1.89 -15.24
CA ARG A 70 9.55 1.19 -16.48
C ARG A 70 9.05 2.03 -17.65
N ALA A 71 9.88 2.17 -18.66
CA ALA A 71 9.53 2.69 -19.97
C ALA A 71 9.85 1.66 -21.05
N ASP A 72 8.98 1.57 -22.05
CA ASP A 72 9.12 0.64 -23.16
C ASP A 72 9.45 1.44 -24.43
N PRO A 73 10.67 1.25 -25.01
CA PRO A 73 11.09 2.00 -26.20
C PRO A 73 10.35 1.66 -27.49
N GLN A 74 9.58 0.57 -27.48
CA GLN A 74 8.81 0.08 -28.61
C GLN A 74 7.40 -0.30 -28.21
N LEU A 75 6.44 -0.10 -29.09
CA LEU A 75 5.10 -0.65 -28.94
C LEU A 75 5.17 -2.18 -28.94
N GLN A 76 4.49 -2.82 -27.98
CA GLN A 76 4.41 -4.28 -27.86
C GLN A 76 5.77 -4.94 -27.62
N ASP A 77 6.65 -4.27 -26.87
CA ASP A 77 7.95 -4.85 -26.58
C ASP A 77 7.80 -6.16 -25.79
N THR A 78 8.55 -7.15 -26.25
CA THR A 78 8.79 -8.33 -25.45
C THR A 78 9.72 -7.94 -24.32
N ASP A 79 9.46 -8.41 -23.13
CA ASP A 79 10.08 -8.20 -21.82
C ASP A 79 11.62 -7.96 -21.71
N TYR A 80 12.35 -7.73 -22.80
CA TYR A 80 13.81 -7.73 -22.77
C TYR A 80 14.48 -6.40 -23.14
N ASN A 81 13.73 -5.42 -23.64
CA ASN A 81 14.26 -4.12 -24.04
C ASN A 81 13.72 -2.95 -23.19
N SER A 82 12.90 -3.25 -22.20
CA SER A 82 12.40 -2.24 -21.27
C SER A 82 13.55 -1.61 -20.48
N ILE A 83 13.42 -0.34 -20.21
CA ILE A 83 14.39 0.44 -19.45
C ILE A 83 13.76 0.99 -18.17
N THR A 84 14.59 1.36 -17.20
CA THR A 84 14.11 2.09 -16.04
C THR A 84 14.48 3.55 -16.13
N CYS A 85 13.48 4.40 -15.98
CA CYS A 85 13.59 5.85 -15.98
C CYS A 85 13.32 6.43 -14.59
N TYR A 86 13.74 7.68 -14.40
CA TYR A 86 13.58 8.43 -13.16
C TYR A 86 12.73 9.67 -13.38
N ALA A 87 11.90 9.97 -12.40
CA ALA A 87 11.15 11.23 -12.28
C ALA A 87 11.23 11.75 -10.86
N GLU A 88 11.01 13.04 -10.67
CA GLU A 88 10.94 13.67 -9.35
C GLU A 88 9.84 14.72 -9.30
N SER A 89 9.36 15.00 -8.10
CA SER A 89 8.32 15.98 -7.84
C SER A 89 8.57 16.67 -6.49
N ASP A 90 8.24 17.96 -6.38
CA ASP A 90 8.31 18.71 -5.13
C ASP A 90 7.01 18.56 -4.32
N ASP A 91 5.91 18.20 -4.96
CA ASP A 91 4.56 18.16 -4.36
C ASP A 91 3.84 16.79 -4.47
N GLY A 92 4.44 15.82 -5.18
CA GLY A 92 3.81 14.52 -5.47
C GLY A 92 2.65 14.61 -6.48
N ILE A 93 2.46 15.75 -7.12
CA ILE A 93 1.40 16.03 -8.10
C ILE A 93 2.01 16.29 -9.47
N ASN A 94 2.93 17.25 -9.52
CA ASN A 94 3.60 17.67 -10.74
C ASN A 94 4.97 16.99 -10.83
N TRP A 95 5.08 16.04 -11.75
CA TRP A 95 6.30 15.26 -11.94
C TRP A 95 7.13 15.83 -13.07
N THR A 96 8.44 15.81 -12.89
CA THR A 96 9.43 16.17 -13.90
C THR A 96 10.36 15.01 -14.21
N LYS A 97 10.84 14.94 -15.44
CA LYS A 97 11.78 13.94 -15.95
C LYS A 97 13.12 14.63 -16.22
N PRO A 98 14.02 14.75 -15.22
CA PRO A 98 15.24 15.53 -15.36
C PRO A 98 16.21 14.86 -16.33
N ASN A 99 16.94 15.67 -17.09
CA ASN A 99 18.10 15.18 -17.84
C ASN A 99 19.23 14.85 -16.86
N LEU A 100 19.53 13.56 -16.71
CA LEU A 100 20.52 13.06 -15.75
C LEU A 100 21.94 12.96 -16.35
N GLY A 101 22.07 12.85 -17.68
CA GLY A 101 23.37 12.71 -18.35
C GLY A 101 24.13 11.41 -18.01
N LEU A 102 23.45 10.38 -17.48
CA LEU A 102 24.08 9.17 -16.94
C LEU A 102 24.34 8.11 -18.01
N ILE A 103 23.30 7.73 -18.72
CA ILE A 103 23.29 6.59 -19.65
C ILE A 103 23.16 7.09 -21.07
N GLU A 104 24.01 6.58 -21.96
CA GLU A 104 23.85 6.84 -23.39
C GLU A 104 22.73 5.93 -23.95
N PHE A 105 21.77 6.56 -24.63
CA PHE A 105 20.71 5.89 -25.34
C PHE A 105 20.52 6.53 -26.72
N ASN A 106 20.62 5.70 -27.77
CA ASN A 106 20.52 6.15 -29.18
C ASN A 106 21.44 7.36 -29.53
N GLY A 107 22.67 7.39 -28.99
CA GLY A 107 23.68 8.40 -29.29
C GLY A 107 23.55 9.69 -28.46
N SER A 108 22.66 9.74 -27.46
CA SER A 108 22.53 10.89 -26.58
C SER A 108 22.48 10.46 -25.11
N LYS A 109 22.98 11.32 -24.22
CA LYS A 109 22.80 11.23 -22.77
C LYS A 109 21.75 12.20 -22.25
N ASP A 110 21.09 12.93 -23.13
CA ASP A 110 20.00 13.86 -22.74
C ASP A 110 18.73 13.09 -22.43
N ASN A 111 18.73 12.39 -21.30
CA ASN A 111 17.64 11.53 -20.87
C ASN A 111 17.62 11.36 -19.34
N ASN A 112 16.51 10.78 -18.86
CA ASN A 112 16.27 10.45 -17.45
C ASN A 112 16.44 8.95 -17.15
N ILE A 113 17.19 8.22 -18.00
CA ILE A 113 17.36 6.78 -17.87
C ILE A 113 18.37 6.47 -16.77
N VAL A 114 18.03 5.53 -15.89
CA VAL A 114 18.87 5.07 -14.77
C VAL A 114 19.30 3.61 -14.89
N TRP A 115 18.66 2.83 -15.77
CA TRP A 115 19.03 1.42 -16.00
C TRP A 115 18.65 0.95 -17.41
N THR A 116 19.65 0.40 -18.11
CA THR A 116 19.52 -0.32 -19.38
C THR A 116 20.27 -1.67 -19.34
N GLY A 117 20.72 -2.06 -18.15
CA GLY A 117 21.44 -3.32 -17.96
C GLY A 117 20.50 -4.54 -18.06
N PRO A 118 21.02 -5.73 -17.81
CA PRO A 118 20.19 -6.93 -17.89
C PRO A 118 19.04 -6.86 -16.89
N GLY A 119 17.86 -7.26 -17.36
CA GLY A 119 16.66 -7.35 -16.53
C GLY A 119 15.71 -6.16 -16.68
N ILE A 120 14.53 -6.36 -16.11
CA ILE A 120 13.39 -5.44 -16.17
C ILE A 120 12.68 -5.38 -14.82
N ASN A 121 11.77 -4.40 -14.68
CA ASN A 121 10.93 -4.22 -13.49
C ASN A 121 11.79 -3.98 -12.24
N LEU A 122 12.68 -2.99 -12.32
CA LEU A 122 13.45 -2.52 -11.17
C LEU A 122 12.49 -1.94 -10.13
N ALA A 123 12.50 -2.51 -8.92
CA ALA A 123 11.66 -2.12 -7.79
C ALA A 123 12.54 -1.58 -6.65
N PRO A 124 12.82 -0.27 -6.61
CA PRO A 124 13.69 0.31 -5.62
C PRO A 124 12.98 0.63 -4.31
N PHE A 125 13.77 0.71 -3.24
CA PHE A 125 13.37 1.31 -1.98
C PHE A 125 14.59 1.96 -1.33
N LYS A 126 14.34 2.93 -0.44
CA LYS A 126 15.38 3.47 0.44
C LYS A 126 15.53 2.55 1.64
N ASP A 127 16.75 2.09 1.88
CA ASP A 127 17.02 1.12 2.95
C ASP A 127 16.95 1.78 4.33
N GLY A 128 15.95 1.39 5.11
CA GLY A 128 15.79 1.81 6.51
C GLY A 128 16.57 0.96 7.52
N ASN A 129 17.38 -0.01 7.06
CA ASN A 129 18.21 -0.80 7.96
C ASN A 129 19.31 0.09 8.55
N PRO A 130 19.38 0.24 9.90
CA PRO A 130 20.38 1.07 10.54
C PRO A 130 21.83 0.61 10.29
N ASN A 131 22.02 -0.62 9.82
CA ASN A 131 23.32 -1.20 9.48
C ASN A 131 23.60 -1.20 7.97
N ALA A 132 22.73 -0.56 7.16
CA ALA A 132 22.97 -0.42 5.73
C ALA A 132 24.24 0.41 5.48
N LYS A 133 25.05 -0.03 4.51
CA LYS A 133 26.27 0.71 4.13
C LYS A 133 25.89 1.97 3.34
N PRO A 134 26.67 3.06 3.45
CA PRO A 134 26.40 4.29 2.71
C PRO A 134 26.33 4.09 1.19
N GLU A 135 27.11 3.18 0.62
CA GLU A 135 27.09 2.83 -0.79
C GLU A 135 25.86 2.00 -1.21
N GLU A 136 25.12 1.45 -0.26
CA GLU A 136 23.94 0.61 -0.45
C GLU A 136 22.66 1.24 0.12
N GLN A 137 22.58 2.59 0.20
CA GLN A 137 21.41 3.29 0.78
C GLN A 137 20.11 3.03 0.04
N TYR A 138 20.19 2.67 -1.23
CA TYR A 138 19.05 2.22 -2.01
C TYR A 138 19.31 0.81 -2.45
N LYS A 139 18.28 -0.01 -2.36
CA LYS A 139 18.29 -1.39 -2.83
C LYS A 139 17.11 -1.62 -3.76
N ALA A 140 17.24 -2.60 -4.64
CA ALA A 140 16.17 -2.95 -5.56
C ALA A 140 16.17 -4.44 -5.90
N PHE A 141 14.98 -4.95 -6.25
CA PHE A 141 14.87 -6.17 -7.02
C PHE A 141 14.85 -5.85 -8.51
N ILE A 142 15.40 -6.78 -9.30
CA ILE A 142 15.26 -6.77 -10.75
C ILE A 142 15.12 -8.21 -11.26
N ARG A 143 14.22 -8.43 -12.20
CA ARG A 143 14.07 -9.72 -12.87
C ARG A 143 14.99 -9.79 -14.08
N VAL A 144 15.90 -10.77 -14.10
CA VAL A 144 16.73 -11.10 -15.26
C VAL A 144 16.28 -12.43 -15.81
N ARG A 145 15.61 -12.44 -16.97
CA ARG A 145 14.98 -13.64 -17.54
C ARG A 145 14.00 -14.28 -16.55
N ARG A 146 14.37 -15.43 -15.96
CA ARG A 146 13.54 -16.24 -15.05
C ARG A 146 14.00 -16.20 -13.60
N VAL A 147 14.95 -15.35 -13.25
CA VAL A 147 15.53 -15.29 -11.90
C VAL A 147 15.50 -13.86 -11.36
N MET A 148 15.56 -13.74 -10.05
CA MET A 148 15.62 -12.46 -9.35
C MET A 148 17.05 -12.13 -8.95
N HIS A 149 17.42 -10.87 -9.13
CA HIS A 149 18.67 -10.30 -8.64
C HIS A 149 18.43 -9.12 -7.71
N ALA A 150 19.45 -8.82 -6.91
CA ALA A 150 19.51 -7.65 -6.05
C ALA A 150 20.46 -6.61 -6.63
N LEU A 151 20.02 -5.36 -6.59
CA LEU A 151 20.84 -4.19 -6.93
C LEU A 151 20.98 -3.28 -5.73
N SER A 152 22.04 -2.49 -5.72
CA SER A 152 22.22 -1.40 -4.78
C SER A 152 22.63 -0.12 -5.50
N SER A 153 22.43 1.00 -4.80
CA SER A 153 22.86 2.33 -5.24
C SER A 153 23.11 3.22 -4.02
N SER A 154 24.07 4.13 -4.13
CA SER A 154 24.30 5.14 -3.09
C SER A 154 23.40 6.37 -3.24
N ASP A 155 22.87 6.62 -4.44
CA ASP A 155 22.12 7.83 -4.79
C ASP A 155 20.73 7.55 -5.39
N GLY A 156 20.40 6.27 -5.64
CA GLY A 156 19.16 5.85 -6.29
C GLY A 156 19.15 6.08 -7.81
N LEU A 157 20.24 6.56 -8.39
CA LEU A 157 20.36 6.86 -9.81
C LEU A 157 21.38 5.97 -10.53
N ARG A 158 22.47 5.63 -9.85
CA ARG A 158 23.52 4.73 -10.35
C ARG A 158 23.40 3.39 -9.68
N TRP A 159 22.97 2.39 -10.45
CA TRP A 159 22.67 1.06 -9.93
C TRP A 159 23.71 0.03 -10.33
N GLU A 160 24.02 -0.88 -9.41
CA GLU A 160 24.96 -1.98 -9.63
C GLU A 160 24.37 -3.28 -9.10
N MET A 161 24.67 -4.41 -9.76
CA MET A 161 24.35 -5.73 -9.22
C MET A 161 25.13 -5.98 -7.94
N MET A 162 24.47 -6.37 -6.86
CA MET A 162 25.13 -6.65 -5.59
C MET A 162 25.96 -7.95 -5.66
N ARG A 163 25.58 -8.89 -6.52
CA ARG A 163 26.34 -10.10 -6.85
C ARG A 163 25.91 -10.66 -8.21
N GLU A 164 26.71 -11.54 -8.79
CA GLU A 164 26.42 -12.20 -10.07
C GLU A 164 25.32 -13.26 -9.94
N GLU A 165 25.32 -14.01 -8.82
CA GLU A 165 24.34 -15.06 -8.57
C GLU A 165 22.95 -14.47 -8.25
N PRO A 166 21.88 -15.11 -8.75
CA PRO A 166 20.53 -14.68 -8.42
C PRO A 166 20.23 -14.87 -6.93
N ILE A 167 19.32 -14.05 -6.41
CA ILE A 167 18.78 -14.20 -5.04
C ILE A 167 17.64 -15.21 -4.98
N HIS A 168 16.95 -15.45 -6.08
CA HIS A 168 15.90 -16.47 -6.23
C HIS A 168 15.86 -17.03 -7.64
N THR A 169 15.59 -18.34 -7.75
CA THR A 169 15.42 -19.07 -9.01
C THR A 169 14.02 -19.67 -9.17
N ASP A 170 13.16 -19.54 -8.18
CA ASP A 170 11.83 -20.16 -8.11
C ASP A 170 10.80 -19.35 -8.94
N TYR A 171 10.98 -19.36 -10.28
CA TYR A 171 10.05 -18.73 -11.21
C TYR A 171 8.57 -19.11 -10.91
N PRO A 172 7.55 -18.22 -11.11
CA PRO A 172 7.58 -17.01 -11.92
C PRO A 172 7.89 -15.72 -11.15
N PHE A 173 8.43 -14.71 -11.88
CA PHE A 173 8.70 -13.36 -11.38
C PHE A 173 8.31 -12.27 -12.41
N ASP A 174 7.32 -12.55 -13.25
CA ASP A 174 6.96 -11.78 -14.45
C ASP A 174 6.14 -10.50 -14.19
N THR A 175 6.25 -9.94 -13.02
CA THR A 175 5.62 -8.67 -12.62
C THR A 175 6.59 -7.84 -11.78
N LEU A 176 6.17 -6.72 -11.22
CA LEU A 176 6.95 -6.02 -10.21
C LEU A 176 7.00 -6.84 -8.92
N ASN A 177 8.21 -7.20 -8.48
CA ASN A 177 8.44 -7.90 -7.23
C ASN A 177 9.01 -6.88 -6.24
N ILE A 178 8.41 -6.76 -5.06
CA ILE A 178 8.57 -5.59 -4.21
C ILE A 178 9.34 -5.93 -2.95
N PRO A 179 10.56 -5.39 -2.76
CA PRO A 179 11.28 -5.46 -1.51
C PRO A 179 11.09 -4.21 -0.66
N PHE A 180 11.24 -4.34 0.64
CA PHE A 180 11.46 -3.23 1.56
C PHE A 180 12.11 -3.70 2.87
N TRP A 181 12.61 -2.73 3.66
CA TRP A 181 13.01 -2.97 5.04
C TRP A 181 11.79 -2.87 5.95
N ASP A 182 11.46 -3.96 6.63
CA ASP A 182 10.41 -3.97 7.64
C ASP A 182 10.93 -3.29 8.91
N THR A 183 10.46 -2.09 9.17
CA THR A 183 10.88 -1.28 10.32
C THR A 183 10.38 -1.86 11.65
N TRP A 184 9.32 -2.65 11.62
CA TRP A 184 8.72 -3.29 12.78
C TRP A 184 9.47 -4.59 13.16
N ARG A 185 9.71 -5.47 12.16
CA ARG A 185 10.37 -6.77 12.37
C ARG A 185 11.90 -6.73 12.26
N LYS A 186 12.45 -5.62 11.79
CA LYS A 186 13.90 -5.42 11.57
C LYS A 186 14.50 -6.49 10.66
N GLU A 187 13.86 -6.67 9.51
CA GLU A 187 14.30 -7.57 8.46
C GLU A 187 13.86 -7.07 7.07
N TYR A 188 14.52 -7.53 6.03
CA TYR A 188 14.06 -7.30 4.67
C TYR A 188 12.90 -8.26 4.36
N VAL A 189 11.87 -7.74 3.73
CA VAL A 189 10.72 -8.49 3.24
C VAL A 189 10.63 -8.32 1.74
N GLY A 190 10.30 -9.40 1.04
CA GLY A 190 10.03 -9.38 -0.39
C GLY A 190 8.69 -10.03 -0.69
N TYR A 191 7.90 -9.37 -1.55
CA TYR A 191 6.68 -9.91 -2.10
C TYR A 191 6.87 -10.19 -3.58
N PHE A 192 6.69 -11.46 -3.95
CA PHE A 192 7.04 -11.99 -5.25
C PHE A 192 5.81 -12.56 -5.95
N ARG A 193 5.84 -12.53 -7.28
CA ARG A 193 4.90 -13.29 -8.08
C ARG A 193 4.94 -14.77 -7.72
N GLY A 194 3.78 -15.39 -7.62
CA GLY A 194 3.61 -16.80 -7.39
C GLY A 194 2.51 -17.42 -8.22
N VAL A 195 2.35 -18.72 -8.04
CA VAL A 195 1.21 -19.50 -8.53
C VAL A 195 0.73 -20.37 -7.38
N ALA A 196 -0.57 -20.36 -7.14
CA ALA A 196 -1.21 -21.19 -6.14
C ALA A 196 -2.33 -22.05 -6.77
N GLY A 197 -2.92 -22.93 -5.95
CA GLY A 197 -4.02 -23.79 -6.36
C GLY A 197 -3.61 -25.24 -6.65
N GLN A 198 -4.58 -26.06 -6.90
CA GLN A 198 -4.54 -27.54 -6.90
C GLN A 198 -3.31 -28.17 -7.54
N GLY A 199 -2.26 -28.38 -6.73
CA GLY A 199 -1.16 -29.29 -7.02
C GLY A 199 -0.31 -28.99 -8.25
N THR A 200 -0.39 -27.78 -8.81
CA THR A 200 0.37 -27.42 -10.01
C THR A 200 1.31 -26.25 -9.76
N SER A 201 2.58 -26.46 -10.13
CA SER A 201 3.54 -25.39 -10.34
C SER A 201 3.48 -24.82 -11.77
N ASP A 202 2.53 -25.29 -12.58
CA ASP A 202 2.36 -24.84 -13.95
C ASP A 202 1.76 -23.44 -13.95
N PHE A 203 2.54 -22.49 -14.37
CA PHE A 203 2.19 -21.07 -14.48
C PHE A 203 0.88 -20.82 -15.27
N PHE A 204 0.59 -21.65 -16.25
CA PHE A 204 -0.59 -21.51 -17.10
C PHE A 204 -1.85 -22.22 -16.55
N LYS A 205 -1.70 -23.09 -15.57
CA LYS A 205 -2.80 -23.88 -14.98
C LYS A 205 -3.17 -23.48 -13.57
N GLY A 206 -2.30 -22.75 -12.87
CA GLY A 206 -2.53 -22.28 -11.50
C GLY A 206 -3.18 -20.90 -11.44
N VAL A 207 -3.60 -20.52 -10.26
CA VAL A 207 -4.04 -19.16 -9.93
C VAL A 207 -2.82 -18.28 -9.72
N ARG A 208 -2.75 -17.14 -10.40
CA ARG A 208 -1.72 -16.13 -10.14
C ARG A 208 -1.80 -15.67 -8.70
N TRP A 209 -0.71 -15.79 -7.97
CA TRP A 209 -0.70 -15.53 -6.53
C TRP A 209 0.53 -14.73 -6.10
N ILE A 210 0.62 -14.44 -4.83
CA ILE A 210 1.69 -13.66 -4.22
C ILE A 210 2.43 -14.54 -3.23
N ARG A 211 3.76 -14.51 -3.27
CA ARG A 211 4.65 -15.20 -2.32
C ARG A 211 5.43 -14.19 -1.49
N ARG A 212 5.75 -14.56 -0.26
CA ARG A 212 6.57 -13.78 0.65
C ARG A 212 7.87 -14.50 0.97
N GLY A 213 8.95 -13.76 1.03
CA GLY A 213 10.24 -14.20 1.57
C GLY A 213 10.83 -13.14 2.48
N THR A 214 11.77 -13.52 3.33
CA THR A 214 12.50 -12.63 4.25
C THR A 214 14.00 -12.81 4.14
N SER A 215 14.75 -11.76 4.51
CA SER A 215 16.21 -11.79 4.53
C SER A 215 16.77 -10.90 5.64
N LYS A 216 17.94 -11.25 6.17
CA LYS A 216 18.66 -10.40 7.13
C LYS A 216 19.74 -9.53 6.47
N ASN A 217 20.15 -9.85 5.25
CA ASN A 217 21.24 -9.16 4.54
C ASN A 217 20.89 -8.74 3.09
N PHE A 218 19.62 -8.91 2.67
CA PHE A 218 19.12 -8.64 1.33
C PHE A 218 19.66 -9.56 0.22
N LEU A 219 20.58 -10.45 0.51
CA LEU A 219 21.17 -11.37 -0.46
C LEU A 219 20.70 -12.82 -0.26
N ASP A 220 20.63 -13.26 0.98
CA ASP A 220 20.23 -14.61 1.33
C ASP A 220 18.79 -14.59 1.84
N TRP A 221 17.89 -15.18 1.08
CA TRP A 221 16.45 -15.15 1.33
C TRP A 221 15.93 -16.49 1.80
N SER A 222 14.88 -16.45 2.60
CA SER A 222 14.13 -17.67 2.95
C SER A 222 13.47 -18.28 1.72
N ALA A 223 13.01 -19.53 1.83
CA ALA A 223 12.09 -20.09 0.84
C ALA A 223 10.86 -19.16 0.67
N LEU A 224 10.34 -19.09 -0.57
CA LEU A 224 9.17 -18.28 -0.86
C LEU A 224 7.90 -19.05 -0.52
N GLU A 225 7.06 -18.48 0.33
CA GLU A 225 5.79 -19.06 0.75
C GLU A 225 4.61 -18.24 0.22
N ASN A 226 3.55 -18.91 -0.21
CA ASN A 226 2.32 -18.24 -0.61
C ASN A 226 1.71 -17.50 0.59
N ILE A 227 1.30 -16.24 0.39
CA ILE A 227 0.52 -15.53 1.41
C ILE A 227 -0.79 -16.25 1.68
N ASP A 228 -1.28 -16.12 2.89
CA ASP A 228 -2.53 -16.72 3.37
C ASP A 228 -3.64 -15.66 3.40
N CYS A 229 -4.70 -15.86 2.61
CA CYS A 229 -5.91 -15.02 2.62
C CYS A 229 -7.11 -15.72 3.31
N GLY A 230 -6.86 -16.74 4.12
CA GLY A 230 -7.89 -17.51 4.81
C GLY A 230 -8.81 -18.27 3.85
N ASP A 231 -10.08 -18.34 4.20
CA ASP A 231 -11.10 -19.08 3.44
C ASP A 231 -11.73 -18.28 2.29
N THR A 232 -11.08 -17.16 1.87
CA THR A 232 -11.60 -16.38 0.74
C THR A 232 -11.46 -17.13 -0.59
N PRO A 233 -12.36 -16.91 -1.55
CA PRO A 233 -12.24 -17.52 -2.88
C PRO A 233 -10.90 -17.18 -3.55
N TRP A 234 -10.33 -18.13 -4.27
CA TRP A 234 -9.15 -17.89 -5.08
C TRP A 234 -9.43 -16.90 -6.21
N GLU A 235 -8.63 -15.84 -6.25
CA GLU A 235 -8.66 -14.82 -7.29
C GLU A 235 -7.28 -14.73 -7.94
N HIS A 236 -7.20 -14.36 -9.23
CA HIS A 236 -5.89 -14.11 -9.84
C HIS A 236 -5.37 -12.74 -9.40
N PHE A 237 -4.30 -12.70 -8.61
CA PHE A 237 -3.58 -11.48 -8.25
C PHE A 237 -2.36 -11.32 -9.15
N TYR A 238 -2.41 -10.34 -10.05
CA TYR A 238 -1.36 -10.13 -11.03
C TYR A 238 -0.17 -9.35 -10.48
N THR A 239 -0.41 -8.23 -9.82
CA THR A 239 0.59 -7.46 -9.06
C THR A 239 0.30 -7.57 -7.57
N ASN A 240 1.14 -6.99 -6.72
CA ASN A 240 0.88 -6.97 -5.28
C ASN A 240 0.88 -5.57 -4.66
N SER A 241 1.79 -4.68 -5.07
CA SER A 241 1.94 -3.30 -4.55
C SER A 241 1.86 -3.22 -3.03
N CYS A 242 2.54 -4.16 -2.36
CA CYS A 242 2.55 -4.25 -0.90
C CYS A 242 3.47 -3.19 -0.29
N ILE A 243 2.99 -2.55 0.75
CA ILE A 243 3.76 -1.60 1.55
C ILE A 243 3.58 -1.87 3.05
N GLN A 244 4.57 -1.52 3.85
CA GLN A 244 4.39 -1.25 5.27
C GLN A 244 3.89 0.19 5.41
N TYR A 245 2.75 0.40 6.07
CA TYR A 245 2.17 1.73 6.13
C TYR A 245 2.92 2.63 7.12
N GLU A 246 3.48 3.73 6.65
CA GLU A 246 4.39 4.59 7.42
C GLU A 246 3.78 5.11 8.71
N ARG A 247 2.51 5.56 8.68
CA ARG A 247 1.81 6.12 9.85
C ARG A 247 1.35 5.07 10.85
N ALA A 248 1.33 3.78 10.47
CA ALA A 248 0.99 2.64 11.32
C ALA A 248 1.89 1.45 10.98
N PRO A 249 3.18 1.45 11.41
CA PRO A 249 4.19 0.47 10.97
C PRO A 249 3.88 -0.99 11.29
N GLY A 250 2.97 -1.25 12.23
CA GLY A 250 2.42 -2.58 12.49
C GLY A 250 1.40 -3.08 11.46
N THR A 251 1.12 -2.30 10.40
CA THR A 251 0.11 -2.61 9.38
C THR A 251 0.73 -2.67 7.99
N TYR A 252 0.49 -3.76 7.28
CA TYR A 252 0.81 -3.92 5.87
C TYR A 252 -0.45 -3.72 5.05
N LEU A 253 -0.33 -2.97 3.96
CA LEU A 253 -1.38 -2.75 2.98
C LEU A 253 -0.92 -3.31 1.64
N MET A 254 -1.83 -3.95 0.93
CA MET A 254 -1.53 -4.54 -0.36
C MET A 254 -2.66 -4.24 -1.35
N PHE A 255 -2.29 -3.88 -2.58
CA PHE A 255 -3.22 -3.44 -3.61
C PHE A 255 -3.05 -4.28 -4.89
N PRO A 256 -3.39 -5.57 -4.84
CA PRO A 256 -3.24 -6.43 -6.01
C PRO A 256 -4.13 -5.99 -7.17
N SER A 257 -3.61 -6.14 -8.39
CA SER A 257 -4.44 -6.14 -9.57
C SER A 257 -5.14 -7.50 -9.68
N ARG A 258 -6.45 -7.52 -9.44
CA ARG A 258 -7.28 -8.71 -9.64
C ARG A 258 -7.57 -8.87 -11.11
N PHE A 259 -7.20 -10.01 -11.67
CA PHE A 259 -7.35 -10.29 -13.08
C PHE A 259 -8.46 -11.33 -13.32
N VAL A 260 -9.49 -10.92 -14.06
CA VAL A 260 -10.66 -11.74 -14.41
C VAL A 260 -10.53 -12.14 -15.89
N HIS A 261 -9.92 -13.29 -16.14
CA HIS A 261 -9.49 -13.72 -17.48
C HIS A 261 -10.65 -14.15 -18.40
N GLU A 262 -11.81 -14.51 -17.85
CA GLU A 262 -12.97 -14.94 -18.62
C GLU A 262 -13.75 -13.78 -19.26
N ARG A 263 -13.42 -12.55 -18.93
CA ARG A 263 -14.11 -11.37 -19.46
C ARG A 263 -13.38 -10.80 -20.66
N THR A 264 -14.11 -10.53 -21.71
CA THR A 264 -13.59 -9.92 -22.94
C THR A 264 -14.55 -8.81 -23.38
N PRO A 265 -14.41 -7.59 -22.84
CA PRO A 265 -15.30 -6.49 -23.19
C PRO A 265 -15.15 -6.01 -24.64
N ASP A 266 -13.93 -6.07 -25.16
CA ASP A 266 -13.61 -5.73 -26.55
C ASP A 266 -13.31 -6.99 -27.35
N PRO A 267 -14.22 -7.44 -28.22
CA PRO A 267 -14.02 -8.63 -29.04
C PRO A 267 -12.93 -8.46 -30.11
N ASP A 268 -12.58 -7.23 -30.45
CA ASP A 268 -11.53 -6.91 -31.43
C ASP A 268 -10.14 -6.76 -30.79
N TRP A 269 -10.06 -6.89 -29.44
CA TRP A 269 -8.80 -6.84 -28.72
C TRP A 269 -7.89 -8.02 -29.08
N THR A 270 -6.69 -7.72 -29.54
CA THR A 270 -5.78 -8.71 -30.15
C THR A 270 -4.81 -9.37 -29.15
N TYR A 271 -4.80 -8.92 -27.90
CA TYR A 271 -4.03 -9.54 -26.82
C TYR A 271 -4.84 -10.61 -26.08
N ASP A 272 -4.35 -11.01 -24.90
CA ASP A 272 -5.07 -11.96 -24.06
C ASP A 272 -6.45 -11.42 -23.63
N THR A 273 -7.37 -12.32 -23.37
CA THR A 273 -8.65 -11.98 -22.76
C THR A 273 -8.45 -11.53 -21.32
N GLY A 274 -9.41 -10.83 -20.78
CA GLY A 274 -9.48 -10.49 -19.37
C GLY A 274 -9.71 -9.01 -19.11
N VAL A 275 -10.01 -8.71 -17.86
CA VAL A 275 -10.16 -7.36 -17.33
C VAL A 275 -9.54 -7.34 -15.93
N SER A 276 -8.93 -6.22 -15.55
CA SER A 276 -8.40 -6.03 -14.21
C SER A 276 -9.10 -4.91 -13.46
N ASP A 277 -9.21 -5.08 -12.15
CA ASP A 277 -9.45 -4.02 -11.19
C ASP A 277 -8.44 -4.12 -10.04
N ILE A 278 -8.39 -3.12 -9.17
CA ILE A 278 -7.50 -3.13 -8.01
C ILE A 278 -8.32 -3.50 -6.78
N VAL A 279 -7.80 -4.39 -5.96
CA VAL A 279 -8.42 -4.80 -4.70
C VAL A 279 -7.57 -4.38 -3.51
N PHE A 280 -8.18 -4.39 -2.33
CA PHE A 280 -7.54 -4.01 -1.07
C PHE A 280 -7.37 -5.22 -0.16
N MET A 281 -6.20 -5.34 0.44
CA MET A 281 -5.91 -6.29 1.49
C MET A 281 -5.06 -5.65 2.58
N SER A 282 -5.23 -6.09 3.82
CA SER A 282 -4.43 -5.64 4.96
C SER A 282 -3.88 -6.81 5.75
N SER A 283 -2.76 -6.60 6.44
CA SER A 283 -2.14 -7.62 7.28
C SER A 283 -1.45 -6.97 8.49
N ARG A 284 -1.38 -7.70 9.61
CA ARG A 284 -0.63 -7.31 10.81
C ARG A 284 0.64 -8.14 11.00
N ASP A 285 0.84 -9.16 10.22
CA ASP A 285 2.03 -10.02 10.26
C ASP A 285 2.79 -10.07 8.93
N GLY A 286 2.26 -9.46 7.89
CA GLY A 286 2.84 -9.45 6.54
C GLY A 286 2.73 -10.79 5.82
N PHE A 287 2.06 -11.79 6.39
CA PHE A 287 1.86 -13.11 5.80
C PHE A 287 0.38 -13.48 5.66
N LYS A 288 -0.42 -13.28 6.72
CA LYS A 288 -1.87 -13.46 6.69
C LYS A 288 -2.53 -12.14 6.30
N PHE A 289 -3.18 -12.13 5.15
CA PHE A 289 -3.86 -10.95 4.64
C PHE A 289 -5.37 -11.06 4.78
N ASN A 290 -5.97 -10.08 5.44
CA ASN A 290 -7.41 -9.91 5.49
C ASN A 290 -7.92 -9.47 4.10
N ARG A 291 -8.86 -10.23 3.53
CA ARG A 291 -9.52 -9.96 2.25
C ARG A 291 -11.05 -9.91 2.44
N SER A 292 -11.51 -9.32 3.55
CA SER A 292 -12.95 -9.23 3.85
C SER A 292 -13.71 -8.30 2.90
N PHE A 293 -13.04 -7.29 2.35
CA PHE A 293 -13.60 -6.42 1.32
C PHE A 293 -13.39 -7.04 -0.07
N MET A 294 -14.41 -7.75 -0.58
CA MET A 294 -14.33 -8.45 -1.86
C MET A 294 -14.55 -7.52 -3.07
N GLU A 295 -15.06 -6.32 -2.85
CA GLU A 295 -15.24 -5.27 -3.85
C GLU A 295 -13.91 -4.68 -4.35
N ALA A 296 -13.97 -3.99 -5.49
CA ALA A 296 -12.81 -3.28 -6.03
C ALA A 296 -12.51 -2.02 -5.22
N PHE A 297 -11.25 -1.81 -4.89
CA PHE A 297 -10.71 -0.55 -4.35
C PHE A 297 -10.62 0.52 -5.43
N ILE A 298 -10.11 0.16 -6.62
CA ILE A 298 -10.14 1.00 -7.83
C ILE A 298 -10.74 0.19 -8.97
N ARG A 299 -11.76 0.76 -9.60
CA ARG A 299 -12.42 0.18 -10.79
C ARG A 299 -11.77 0.72 -12.07
N PRO A 300 -11.89 0.02 -13.22
CA PRO A 300 -11.40 0.51 -14.52
C PRO A 300 -11.95 1.87 -14.92
N GLY A 301 -13.10 2.27 -14.36
CA GLY A 301 -13.74 3.55 -14.63
C GLY A 301 -14.48 3.59 -15.95
N SER A 302 -14.72 4.80 -16.46
CA SER A 302 -15.48 5.04 -17.69
C SER A 302 -14.63 5.08 -18.96
N ASP A 303 -13.30 5.09 -18.83
CA ASP A 303 -12.41 4.99 -19.98
C ASP A 303 -12.41 3.54 -20.50
N PHE A 304 -12.93 3.35 -21.72
CA PHE A 304 -13.01 2.03 -22.32
C PHE A 304 -11.65 1.37 -22.54
N ASN A 305 -10.59 2.17 -22.68
CA ASN A 305 -9.21 1.69 -22.81
C ASN A 305 -8.69 0.96 -21.57
N ASN A 306 -9.38 1.03 -20.44
CA ASN A 306 -9.06 0.26 -19.22
C ASN A 306 -9.79 -1.10 -19.15
N TRP A 307 -10.74 -1.36 -20.07
CA TRP A 307 -11.59 -2.56 -20.03
C TRP A 307 -11.05 -3.69 -20.91
N HIS A 308 -9.78 -4.02 -20.74
CA HIS A 308 -9.13 -5.11 -21.45
C HIS A 308 -8.09 -5.81 -20.55
N ASP A 309 -7.36 -6.77 -21.12
CA ASP A 309 -6.32 -7.52 -20.43
C ASP A 309 -5.35 -6.59 -19.67
N ARG A 310 -5.32 -6.75 -18.37
CA ARG A 310 -4.44 -6.00 -17.48
C ARG A 310 -4.53 -4.48 -17.62
N GLY A 311 -5.70 -3.96 -17.97
CA GLY A 311 -5.93 -2.54 -18.31
C GLY A 311 -5.49 -1.54 -17.26
N ILE A 312 -5.52 -1.91 -15.95
CA ILE A 312 -5.05 -1.06 -14.85
C ILE A 312 -4.20 -1.84 -13.84
N TYR A 313 -3.18 -1.18 -13.29
CA TYR A 313 -2.37 -1.64 -12.16
C TYR A 313 -2.29 -0.57 -11.08
N PHE A 314 -2.18 -0.98 -9.82
CA PHE A 314 -1.75 -0.08 -8.75
C PHE A 314 -0.21 -0.05 -8.72
N GLU A 315 0.34 1.14 -8.63
CA GLU A 315 1.77 1.40 -8.54
C GLU A 315 2.26 1.32 -7.10
N VAL A 316 3.55 1.45 -6.86
CA VAL A 316 4.11 1.30 -5.51
C VAL A 316 4.37 2.64 -4.87
N GLY A 317 3.81 2.84 -3.68
CA GLY A 317 4.01 4.03 -2.88
C GLY A 317 2.70 4.77 -2.60
N ILE A 318 2.61 5.27 -1.39
CA ILE A 318 1.58 6.19 -0.91
C ILE A 318 2.30 7.41 -0.38
N LEU A 319 2.01 8.56 -0.98
CA LEU A 319 2.67 9.82 -0.65
C LEU A 319 1.74 10.72 0.15
N HIS A 320 2.18 11.23 1.27
CA HIS A 320 1.46 12.25 2.01
C HIS A 320 1.72 13.61 1.35
N THR A 321 0.81 14.04 0.49
CA THR A 321 0.91 15.33 -0.24
C THR A 321 0.38 16.50 0.56
N SER A 322 -0.39 16.22 1.61
CA SER A 322 -0.76 17.16 2.67
C SER A 322 -1.05 16.41 3.97
N ASP A 323 -1.27 17.13 5.06
CA ASP A 323 -1.68 16.52 6.34
C ASP A 323 -3.01 15.75 6.24
N LYS A 324 -3.88 16.14 5.29
CA LYS A 324 -5.24 15.60 5.14
C LYS A 324 -5.40 14.61 3.99
N GLU A 325 -4.45 14.57 3.06
CA GLU A 325 -4.59 13.82 1.82
C GLU A 325 -3.35 13.00 1.51
N MET A 326 -3.58 11.76 1.10
CA MET A 326 -2.59 10.86 0.50
C MET A 326 -2.78 10.80 -1.00
N THR A 327 -1.67 10.76 -1.72
CA THR A 327 -1.63 10.51 -3.16
C THR A 327 -1.11 9.10 -3.43
N MET A 328 -1.72 8.43 -4.38
CA MET A 328 -1.34 7.12 -4.92
C MET A 328 -1.42 7.16 -6.44
N TYR A 329 -0.80 6.16 -7.06
CA TYR A 329 -0.71 6.11 -8.51
C TYR A 329 -1.21 4.77 -9.05
N GLY A 330 -1.76 4.81 -10.26
CA GLY A 330 -2.15 3.63 -11.00
C GLY A 330 -1.75 3.77 -12.47
N MET A 331 -1.23 2.72 -13.05
CA MET A 331 -1.06 2.62 -14.49
C MET A 331 -2.41 2.35 -15.12
N GLU A 332 -2.71 3.04 -16.22
CA GLU A 332 -3.92 2.87 -17.03
C GLU A 332 -3.58 2.71 -18.51
N ASN A 333 -4.56 2.21 -19.29
CA ASN A 333 -4.44 2.03 -20.74
C ASN A 333 -3.30 1.07 -21.15
N ALA A 334 -3.09 -0.02 -20.40
CA ALA A 334 -2.02 -0.99 -20.69
C ALA A 334 -2.02 -1.44 -22.16
N HIS A 335 -0.82 -1.69 -22.70
CA HIS A 335 -0.58 -2.11 -24.10
C HIS A 335 -0.99 -1.12 -25.19
N LEU A 336 -1.44 0.08 -24.82
CA LEU A 336 -1.78 1.14 -25.76
C LEU A 336 -0.66 2.21 -25.79
N PRO A 337 -0.52 2.97 -26.87
CA PRO A 337 0.40 4.12 -26.92
C PRO A 337 0.09 5.19 -25.87
N THR A 338 -1.09 5.15 -25.30
CA THR A 338 -1.57 6.04 -24.22
C THR A 338 -1.38 5.47 -22.82
N GLN A 339 -0.64 4.36 -22.68
CA GLN A 339 -0.33 3.77 -21.37
C GLN A 339 0.47 4.77 -20.53
N ARG A 340 -0.08 5.13 -19.37
CA ARG A 340 0.39 6.25 -18.54
C ARG A 340 0.12 5.99 -17.06
N ILE A 341 0.63 6.88 -16.22
CA ILE A 341 0.44 6.84 -14.77
C ILE A 341 -0.58 7.90 -14.36
N ARG A 342 -1.66 7.45 -13.74
CA ARG A 342 -2.76 8.26 -13.21
C ARG A 342 -2.59 8.47 -11.71
N ARG A 343 -2.88 9.69 -11.23
CA ARG A 343 -2.94 10.02 -9.81
C ARG A 343 -4.33 9.76 -9.24
N TYR A 344 -4.35 9.30 -7.99
CA TYR A 344 -5.53 9.11 -7.16
C TYR A 344 -5.29 9.74 -5.80
N THR A 345 -6.33 10.19 -5.14
CA THR A 345 -6.23 10.74 -3.79
C THR A 345 -7.20 10.07 -2.83
N LEU A 346 -6.79 9.98 -1.58
CA LEU A 346 -7.59 9.48 -0.49
C LEU A 346 -7.28 10.32 0.77
N ARG A 347 -8.26 10.44 1.66
CA ARG A 347 -8.05 10.97 3.00
C ARG A 347 -6.88 10.27 3.68
N THR A 348 -6.05 11.00 4.42
CA THR A 348 -4.99 10.40 5.25
C THR A 348 -5.58 9.36 6.20
N ASP A 349 -4.99 8.14 6.22
CA ASP A 349 -5.45 6.93 6.92
C ASP A 349 -6.84 6.42 6.46
N GLY A 350 -7.42 6.97 5.41
CA GLY A 350 -8.81 6.81 5.03
C GLY A 350 -9.16 5.55 4.22
N PHE A 351 -8.39 4.48 4.31
CA PHE A 351 -8.66 3.23 3.56
C PHE A 351 -9.97 2.58 3.97
N VAL A 352 -10.18 2.46 5.27
CA VAL A 352 -11.37 1.85 5.88
C VAL A 352 -11.79 2.67 7.08
N SER A 353 -13.09 2.87 7.24
CA SER A 353 -13.69 3.43 8.46
C SER A 353 -14.58 2.42 9.17
N VAL A 354 -14.85 2.68 10.44
CA VAL A 354 -16.06 2.22 11.10
C VAL A 354 -17.10 3.32 10.95
N ASN A 355 -18.15 3.04 10.18
CA ASN A 355 -19.20 3.99 9.81
C ASN A 355 -20.49 3.74 10.59
N ALA A 356 -21.14 4.80 11.03
CA ALA A 356 -22.52 4.80 11.47
C ALA A 356 -23.36 5.71 10.58
N GLY A 357 -24.48 5.22 10.08
CA GLY A 357 -25.44 6.05 9.38
C GLY A 357 -26.24 6.97 10.33
N PHE A 358 -27.25 7.67 9.81
CA PHE A 358 -28.05 8.66 10.54
C PHE A 358 -28.74 8.11 11.82
N LYS A 359 -29.04 6.81 11.87
CA LYS A 359 -29.64 6.18 13.07
C LYS A 359 -28.66 6.06 14.24
N GLY A 360 -27.38 6.18 13.95
CA GLY A 360 -26.31 5.98 14.92
C GLY A 360 -26.01 4.51 15.18
N GLY A 361 -24.90 4.30 15.86
CA GLY A 361 -24.43 2.99 16.29
C GLY A 361 -23.22 3.13 17.21
N GLU A 362 -22.72 2.02 17.68
CA GLU A 362 -21.58 2.00 18.59
C GLU A 362 -20.70 0.78 18.37
N PHE A 363 -19.44 0.88 18.77
CA PHE A 363 -18.54 -0.25 18.87
C PHE A 363 -17.55 -0.07 20.01
N THR A 364 -16.98 -1.19 20.45
CA THR A 364 -15.96 -1.21 21.50
C THR A 364 -14.72 -1.93 20.99
N THR A 365 -13.55 -1.40 21.33
CA THR A 365 -12.29 -2.05 21.00
C THR A 365 -12.02 -3.24 21.90
N ARG A 366 -11.16 -4.16 21.45
CA ARG A 366 -10.49 -5.10 22.35
C ARG A 366 -9.62 -4.37 23.38
N PRO A 367 -9.22 -5.02 24.49
CA PRO A 367 -8.36 -4.40 25.49
C PRO A 367 -6.93 -4.18 24.95
N PHE A 368 -6.33 -3.05 25.32
CA PHE A 368 -4.96 -2.70 24.95
C PHE A 368 -4.30 -1.86 26.06
N THR A 369 -2.97 -1.76 26.01
CA THR A 369 -2.17 -0.79 26.76
C THR A 369 -1.55 0.22 25.82
N PHE A 370 -1.31 1.43 26.30
CA PHE A 370 -0.72 2.51 25.53
C PHE A 370 0.28 3.30 26.34
N ASN A 371 1.11 4.09 25.67
CA ASN A 371 1.90 5.18 26.22
C ASN A 371 1.31 6.52 25.75
N GLY A 372 1.78 7.64 26.32
CA GLY A 372 1.30 8.96 25.92
C GLY A 372 0.27 9.55 26.87
N SER A 373 -0.16 10.76 26.57
CA SER A 373 -0.99 11.61 27.44
C SER A 373 -2.26 12.15 26.79
N GLU A 374 -2.41 12.01 25.47
CA GLU A 374 -3.55 12.51 24.69
C GLU A 374 -4.06 11.42 23.76
N LEU A 375 -5.40 11.31 23.61
CA LEU A 375 -6.03 10.46 22.61
C LEU A 375 -6.31 11.30 21.36
N GLU A 376 -5.76 10.90 20.22
CA GLU A 376 -6.00 11.48 18.90
C GLU A 376 -6.89 10.56 18.06
N LEU A 377 -7.84 11.17 17.33
CA LEU A 377 -8.84 10.48 16.51
C LEU A 377 -8.79 11.02 15.09
N ASN A 378 -8.79 10.11 14.11
CA ASN A 378 -9.04 10.44 12.71
C ASN A 378 -10.52 10.15 12.41
N TYR A 379 -11.31 11.19 12.17
CA TYR A 379 -12.76 11.06 11.99
C TYR A 379 -13.35 12.10 11.03
N SER A 380 -14.55 11.82 10.54
CA SER A 380 -15.38 12.74 9.77
C SER A 380 -16.84 12.56 10.14
N THR A 381 -17.58 13.65 10.22
CA THR A 381 -19.02 13.63 10.49
C THR A 381 -19.78 14.47 9.46
N SER A 382 -21.09 14.23 9.32
CA SER A 382 -21.97 15.22 8.69
C SER A 382 -22.21 16.43 9.62
N ALA A 383 -22.94 17.43 9.13
CA ALA A 383 -23.30 18.60 9.94
C ALA A 383 -24.22 18.28 11.14
N VAL A 384 -24.93 17.15 11.10
CA VAL A 384 -25.81 16.66 12.19
C VAL A 384 -25.22 15.42 12.84
N GLY A 385 -24.07 14.98 12.36
CA GLY A 385 -23.34 13.83 12.85
C GLY A 385 -22.57 14.16 14.12
N SER A 386 -22.22 13.12 14.87
CA SER A 386 -21.42 13.27 16.08
C SER A 386 -20.66 12.00 16.44
N ILE A 387 -19.59 12.21 17.23
CA ILE A 387 -18.79 11.15 17.85
C ILE A 387 -18.71 11.42 19.34
N LYS A 388 -18.90 10.36 20.14
CA LYS A 388 -18.57 10.32 21.56
C LYS A 388 -17.63 9.16 21.86
N VAL A 389 -16.73 9.35 22.80
CA VAL A 389 -15.75 8.35 23.22
C VAL A 389 -15.79 8.16 24.72
N GLU A 390 -15.77 6.92 25.15
CA GLU A 390 -15.63 6.50 26.55
C GLU A 390 -14.39 5.63 26.69
N ILE A 391 -13.60 5.85 27.75
CA ILE A 391 -12.53 4.93 28.13
C ILE A 391 -13.08 3.99 29.21
N GLN A 392 -12.94 2.70 28.97
CA GLN A 392 -13.35 1.63 29.88
C GLN A 392 -12.13 0.88 30.42
N ASP A 393 -12.31 0.20 31.56
CA ASP A 393 -11.36 -0.83 32.02
C ASP A 393 -11.42 -2.07 31.08
N ALA A 394 -10.57 -3.06 31.35
CA ALA A 394 -10.52 -4.29 30.57
C ALA A 394 -11.83 -5.12 30.65
N GLU A 395 -12.60 -4.94 31.68
CA GLU A 395 -13.89 -5.60 31.94
C GLU A 395 -15.08 -4.89 31.26
N GLY A 396 -14.87 -3.66 30.72
CA GLY A 396 -15.88 -2.89 30.01
C GLY A 396 -16.64 -1.89 30.88
N HIS A 397 -16.15 -1.55 32.06
CA HIS A 397 -16.75 -0.51 32.92
C HIS A 397 -16.13 0.85 32.62
N ALA A 398 -16.96 1.87 32.45
CA ALA A 398 -16.52 3.23 32.24
C ALA A 398 -15.60 3.72 33.37
N LEU A 399 -14.46 4.30 33.02
CA LEU A 399 -13.55 4.92 33.98
C LEU A 399 -14.10 6.28 34.39
N SER A 400 -13.99 6.59 35.71
CA SER A 400 -14.48 7.86 36.28
C SER A 400 -13.80 9.06 35.59
N GLY A 401 -14.60 10.00 35.08
CA GLY A 401 -14.14 11.18 34.34
C GLY A 401 -13.86 10.95 32.86
N PHE A 402 -14.05 9.73 32.35
CA PHE A 402 -13.84 9.36 30.96
C PHE A 402 -15.07 8.68 30.33
N GLY A 403 -16.26 8.86 30.93
CA GLY A 403 -17.50 8.29 30.45
C GLY A 403 -18.13 9.08 29.29
N LEU A 404 -19.13 8.48 28.60
CA LEU A 404 -19.89 9.17 27.54
C LEU A 404 -20.59 10.45 28.00
N GLY A 405 -20.97 10.52 29.31
CA GLY A 405 -21.59 11.70 29.92
C GLY A 405 -20.62 12.88 30.06
N ASP A 406 -19.34 12.57 30.24
CA ASP A 406 -18.26 13.53 30.44
C ASP A 406 -17.65 14.01 29.10
N PHE A 407 -18.00 13.36 27.96
CA PHE A 407 -17.45 13.66 26.64
C PHE A 407 -18.40 14.58 25.86
N PRO A 408 -18.01 15.84 25.58
CA PRO A 408 -18.78 16.72 24.71
C PRO A 408 -18.93 16.11 23.32
N GLU A 409 -20.11 16.21 22.72
CA GLU A 409 -20.29 15.76 21.34
C GLU A 409 -19.28 16.41 20.41
N LYS A 410 -18.50 15.59 19.72
CA LYS A 410 -17.50 16.02 18.76
C LYS A 410 -18.06 15.87 17.35
N PHE A 411 -17.88 16.90 16.52
CA PHE A 411 -18.28 16.90 15.11
C PHE A 411 -17.21 17.63 14.29
N GLY A 412 -17.15 17.35 13.00
CA GLY A 412 -16.18 17.94 12.09
C GLY A 412 -15.44 16.90 11.26
N ASP A 413 -14.28 17.29 10.75
CA ASP A 413 -13.42 16.51 9.89
C ASP A 413 -11.95 16.76 10.27
N GLU A 414 -11.39 15.84 11.08
CA GLU A 414 -10.04 15.97 11.62
C GLU A 414 -9.23 14.69 11.44
N ILE A 415 -7.94 14.82 11.14
CA ILE A 415 -7.00 13.69 11.00
C ILE A 415 -6.41 13.30 12.36
N ASP A 416 -6.05 14.30 13.18
CA ASP A 416 -5.42 14.14 14.49
C ASP A 416 -6.21 14.95 15.55
N GLY A 417 -7.53 14.76 15.54
CA GLY A 417 -8.46 15.47 16.44
C GLY A 417 -8.33 14.98 17.87
N LYS A 418 -7.98 15.87 18.81
CA LYS A 418 -7.79 15.51 20.23
C LYS A 418 -9.12 15.23 20.92
N ALA A 419 -9.21 14.09 21.59
CA ALA A 419 -10.31 13.77 22.48
C ALA A 419 -10.17 14.55 23.78
N SER A 420 -11.28 15.02 24.34
CA SER A 420 -11.29 15.74 25.63
C SER A 420 -12.62 15.49 26.32
N TRP A 421 -12.56 15.24 27.60
CA TRP A 421 -13.69 15.09 28.52
C TRP A 421 -13.87 16.38 29.34
N ASP A 422 -14.92 16.49 30.13
CA ASP A 422 -15.18 17.68 30.96
C ASP A 422 -13.99 18.00 31.91
N GLY A 423 -13.25 17.00 32.35
CA GLY A 423 -12.05 17.12 33.15
C GLY A 423 -10.76 17.46 32.38
N GLY A 424 -10.83 17.57 31.03
CA GLY A 424 -9.67 17.75 30.16
C GLY A 424 -9.34 16.54 29.30
N GLY A 425 -8.28 16.63 28.49
CA GLY A 425 -7.84 15.58 27.56
C GLY A 425 -6.67 14.71 28.07
N ASP A 426 -6.16 14.97 29.27
CA ASP A 426 -5.01 14.23 29.80
C ASP A 426 -5.42 12.82 30.24
N VAL A 427 -4.86 11.83 29.56
CA VAL A 427 -5.05 10.39 29.82
C VAL A 427 -3.78 9.72 30.37
N SER A 428 -2.76 10.47 30.72
CA SER A 428 -1.45 9.95 31.18
C SER A 428 -1.54 9.03 32.40
N ALA A 429 -2.53 9.27 33.28
CA ALA A 429 -2.80 8.42 34.44
C ALA A 429 -3.25 6.99 34.07
N LEU A 430 -3.65 6.76 32.82
CA LEU A 430 -4.10 5.46 32.29
C LEU A 430 -2.99 4.75 31.49
N ALA A 431 -1.88 5.41 31.20
CA ALA A 431 -0.76 4.83 30.47
C ALA A 431 -0.27 3.54 31.16
N GLY A 432 -0.01 2.50 30.37
CA GLY A 432 0.39 1.17 30.84
C GLY A 432 -0.73 0.33 31.47
N LYS A 433 -1.93 0.89 31.67
CA LYS A 433 -3.10 0.14 32.14
C LYS A 433 -3.88 -0.46 30.96
N ALA A 434 -4.49 -1.61 31.18
CA ALA A 434 -5.38 -2.22 30.19
C ALA A 434 -6.69 -1.43 30.10
N VAL A 435 -6.98 -0.88 28.94
CA VAL A 435 -8.20 -0.11 28.66
C VAL A 435 -8.88 -0.57 27.37
N ARG A 436 -10.11 -0.14 27.18
CA ARG A 436 -10.87 -0.23 25.93
C ARG A 436 -11.39 1.16 25.56
N LEU A 437 -11.62 1.40 24.29
CA LEU A 437 -12.38 2.55 23.81
C LEU A 437 -13.77 2.08 23.35
N ARG A 438 -14.81 2.77 23.83
CA ARG A 438 -16.16 2.65 23.31
C ARG A 438 -16.48 3.91 22.53
N PHE A 439 -16.86 3.75 21.27
CA PHE A 439 -17.26 4.81 20.37
C PHE A 439 -18.76 4.77 20.15
N VAL A 440 -19.42 5.92 20.27
CA VAL A 440 -20.82 6.11 19.88
C VAL A 440 -20.83 7.11 18.74
N LEU A 441 -21.34 6.68 17.57
CA LEU A 441 -21.29 7.40 16.32
C LEU A 441 -22.70 7.69 15.81
N LYS A 442 -22.88 8.83 15.15
CA LYS A 442 -24.09 9.16 14.39
C LYS A 442 -23.69 9.91 13.14
N ASP A 443 -24.07 9.37 11.98
CA ASP A 443 -23.75 9.94 10.65
C ASP A 443 -22.27 10.38 10.57
N ALA A 444 -21.39 9.44 10.87
CA ALA A 444 -19.96 9.64 11.10
C ALA A 444 -19.13 8.42 10.76
N ASP A 445 -17.87 8.70 10.43
CA ASP A 445 -16.79 7.75 10.17
C ASP A 445 -15.66 7.95 11.17
N ILE A 446 -15.09 6.85 11.66
CA ILE A 446 -13.82 6.86 12.37
C ILE A 446 -12.81 5.95 11.66
N TYR A 447 -11.64 6.47 11.34
CA TYR A 447 -10.62 5.81 10.51
C TYR A 447 -9.47 5.25 11.34
N ALA A 448 -9.05 5.97 12.37
CA ALA A 448 -7.91 5.60 13.19
C ALA A 448 -7.96 6.26 14.56
N PHE A 449 -7.19 5.69 15.49
CA PHE A 449 -6.88 6.31 16.78
C PHE A 449 -5.40 6.12 17.13
N LYS A 450 -4.87 6.98 17.97
CA LYS A 450 -3.55 6.80 18.60
C LYS A 450 -3.48 7.55 19.91
N PHE A 451 -2.50 7.21 20.74
CA PHE A 451 -2.13 7.97 21.94
C PHE A 451 -0.76 8.61 21.72
N GLY A 452 -0.61 9.90 22.06
CA GLY A 452 0.63 10.67 21.92
C GLY A 452 0.95 11.55 23.11
#